data_38b9cf2ad564289dcf1d872b10b299b2
#
_entry.id   38b9cf2ad564289dcf1d872b10b299b2
#
_cell.length_a   1.000
_cell.length_b   1.000
_cell.length_c   1.000
_cell.angle_alpha   90.00
_cell.angle_beta   90.00
_cell.angle_gamma   90.00
#
_symmetry.space_group_name_H-M   'P 1'
#
loop_
_entity.id
_entity.type
_entity.pdbx_description
1 polymer ?
#
loop_
_entity_poly.entity_id
_entity_poly.type
_entity_poly.pdbx_seq_one_letter_code
_entity_poly.pdbx_strand_id
1 'polypeptide(L)'
;AVAENPEATHRIVLMHKSIYSSADHARDEDVLAFRDGLVPVFDELDIDVALMGHDHVYVRTYQMKGDAVVEEIAYDEAGAAVDPEGTLYLTGNSASDSKYYDMQDSSVYERYAAVALQLEEPTFMNVEVTDDSLTFTTYKTADQSVVDAYSIVKVDSGE
;
A
#
# COMPACT_ATOMS: atom_id res chain seq x y z
N ALA A 1 -14.86 6.94 13.08
CA ALA A 1 -13.80 7.88 12.64
C ALA A 1 -14.21 8.56 11.33
N VAL A 2 -14.37 7.82 10.19
CA VAL A 2 -14.69 8.44 8.88
C VAL A 2 -15.96 9.28 8.93
N ALA A 3 -17.07 8.74 9.46
CA ALA A 3 -18.34 9.47 9.59
C ALA A 3 -18.28 10.70 10.52
N GLU A 4 -17.29 10.77 11.39
CA GLU A 4 -17.07 11.89 12.32
C GLU A 4 -16.14 12.97 11.74
N ASN A 5 -15.46 12.65 10.64
CA ASN A 5 -14.52 13.53 9.94
C ASN A 5 -14.77 13.45 8.42
N PRO A 6 -15.94 13.87 7.95
CA PRO A 6 -16.29 13.75 6.53
C PRO A 6 -15.43 14.64 5.61
N GLU A 7 -14.85 15.71 6.19
CA GLU A 7 -13.98 16.66 5.49
C GLU A 7 -12.52 16.22 5.41
N ALA A 8 -12.16 15.05 5.94
CA ALA A 8 -10.78 14.56 5.88
C ALA A 8 -10.38 14.28 4.43
N THR A 9 -9.35 14.97 3.96
CA THR A 9 -8.81 14.83 2.59
C THR A 9 -8.18 13.46 2.40
N HIS A 10 -7.50 12.94 3.45
CA HIS A 10 -6.78 11.68 3.39
C HIS A 10 -7.31 10.69 4.41
N ARG A 11 -7.49 9.44 3.98
CA ARG A 11 -7.95 8.33 4.82
C ARG A 11 -6.94 7.19 4.77
N ILE A 12 -6.18 7.04 5.84
CA ILE A 12 -5.12 6.05 5.96
C ILE A 12 -5.50 5.02 7.01
N VAL A 13 -5.45 3.74 6.64
CA VAL A 13 -5.59 2.61 7.57
C VAL A 13 -4.21 2.07 7.92
N LEU A 14 -3.96 1.84 9.20
CA LEU A 14 -2.78 1.14 9.69
C LEU A 14 -3.22 -0.17 10.32
N MET A 15 -2.72 -1.29 9.81
CA MET A 15 -3.01 -2.61 10.33
C MET A 15 -1.76 -3.49 10.28
N HIS A 16 -1.68 -4.52 11.16
CA HIS A 16 -0.47 -5.33 11.21
C HIS A 16 -0.39 -6.34 10.07
N LYS A 17 -1.45 -7.12 9.87
CA LYS A 17 -1.43 -8.25 8.93
C LYS A 17 -1.66 -7.78 7.50
N SER A 18 -0.74 -8.16 6.60
CA SER A 18 -0.88 -7.84 5.19
C SER A 18 -2.00 -8.67 4.54
N ILE A 19 -2.90 -8.01 3.82
CA ILE A 19 -3.92 -8.67 3.00
C ILE A 19 -3.51 -8.77 1.52
N TYR A 20 -2.39 -8.12 1.16
CA TYR A 20 -1.75 -8.20 -0.16
C TYR A 20 -0.25 -8.37 0.02
N SER A 21 0.20 -9.61 0.16
CA SER A 21 1.59 -9.99 0.38
C SER A 21 2.15 -10.79 -0.79
N SER A 22 3.48 -10.85 -0.89
CA SER A 22 4.19 -11.73 -1.83
C SER A 22 4.93 -12.88 -1.12
N ALA A 23 4.75 -13.03 0.21
CA ALA A 23 5.45 -14.02 1.01
C ALA A 23 4.54 -15.15 1.50
N ASP A 24 5.04 -15.96 2.42
CA ASP A 24 4.43 -17.22 2.88
C ASP A 24 2.97 -17.09 3.30
N HIS A 25 2.59 -15.99 3.95
CA HIS A 25 1.23 -15.80 4.46
C HIS A 25 0.22 -15.27 3.42
N ALA A 26 0.65 -15.01 2.16
CA ALA A 26 -0.21 -14.43 1.12
C ALA A 26 -1.49 -15.22 0.83
N ARG A 27 -1.52 -16.52 1.16
CA ARG A 27 -2.62 -17.45 0.91
C ARG A 27 -3.22 -18.07 2.18
N ASP A 28 -2.86 -17.59 3.35
CA ASP A 28 -3.44 -18.06 4.60
C ASP A 28 -4.95 -17.79 4.61
N GLU A 29 -5.72 -18.72 5.15
CA GLU A 29 -7.20 -18.64 5.15
C GLU A 29 -7.71 -17.37 5.84
N ASP A 30 -7.07 -16.95 6.93
CA ASP A 30 -7.43 -15.73 7.64
C ASP A 30 -7.04 -14.46 6.86
N VAL A 31 -5.93 -14.47 6.10
CA VAL A 31 -5.55 -13.37 5.21
C VAL A 31 -6.57 -13.21 4.09
N LEU A 32 -6.98 -14.30 3.47
CA LEU A 32 -8.01 -14.28 2.44
C LEU A 32 -9.35 -13.80 3.00
N ALA A 33 -9.75 -14.28 4.20
CA ALA A 33 -10.96 -13.83 4.87
C ALA A 33 -10.92 -12.33 5.23
N PHE A 34 -9.75 -11.81 5.67
CA PHE A 34 -9.59 -10.37 5.91
C PHE A 34 -9.68 -9.57 4.61
N ARG A 35 -9.09 -10.05 3.53
CA ARG A 35 -9.21 -9.40 2.22
C ARG A 35 -10.65 -9.31 1.77
N ASP A 36 -11.37 -10.43 1.79
CA ASP A 36 -12.78 -10.50 1.40
C ASP A 36 -13.69 -9.60 2.25
N GLY A 37 -13.37 -9.46 3.54
CA GLY A 37 -14.14 -8.63 4.46
C GLY A 37 -13.77 -7.14 4.44
N LEU A 38 -12.50 -6.80 4.27
CA LEU A 38 -12.03 -5.42 4.42
C LEU A 38 -12.04 -4.63 3.11
N VAL A 39 -11.72 -5.26 1.98
CA VAL A 39 -11.66 -4.55 0.68
C VAL A 39 -12.98 -3.84 0.36
N PRO A 40 -14.17 -4.48 0.47
CA PRO A 40 -15.42 -3.77 0.22
C PRO A 40 -15.67 -2.60 1.18
N VAL A 41 -15.22 -2.71 2.44
CA VAL A 41 -15.34 -1.64 3.44
C VAL A 41 -14.41 -0.49 3.11
N PHE A 42 -13.19 -0.77 2.65
CA PHE A 42 -12.24 0.26 2.25
C PHE A 42 -12.72 1.01 1.01
N ASP A 43 -13.30 0.30 0.05
CA ASP A 43 -13.93 0.90 -1.14
C ASP A 43 -15.12 1.79 -0.75
N GLU A 44 -16.01 1.32 0.17
CA GLU A 44 -17.17 2.09 0.64
C GLU A 44 -16.76 3.37 1.39
N LEU A 45 -15.66 3.31 2.12
CA LEU A 45 -15.15 4.42 2.94
C LEU A 45 -14.14 5.30 2.20
N ASP A 46 -13.87 5.05 0.93
CA ASP A 46 -12.85 5.73 0.13
C ASP A 46 -11.50 5.81 0.87
N ILE A 47 -10.98 4.68 1.32
CA ILE A 47 -9.67 4.60 1.96
C ILE A 47 -8.59 4.76 0.89
N ASP A 48 -7.74 5.77 1.03
CA ASP A 48 -6.66 6.03 0.08
C ASP A 48 -5.55 5.01 0.18
N VAL A 49 -5.16 4.66 1.42
CA VAL A 49 -4.00 3.79 1.67
C VAL A 49 -4.21 2.88 2.86
N ALA A 50 -3.81 1.62 2.73
CA ALA A 50 -3.64 0.68 3.83
C ALA A 50 -2.16 0.34 4.03
N LEU A 51 -1.60 0.74 5.18
CA LEU A 51 -0.23 0.43 5.59
C LEU A 51 -0.23 -0.86 6.41
N MET A 52 0.57 -1.83 6.00
CA MET A 52 0.59 -3.17 6.55
C MET A 52 2.02 -3.67 6.76
N GLY A 53 2.16 -4.80 7.42
CA GLY A 53 3.44 -5.46 7.69
C GLY A 53 3.28 -6.97 7.79
N HIS A 54 3.89 -7.59 8.82
CA HIS A 54 3.82 -9.00 9.16
C HIS A 54 4.72 -9.91 8.31
N ASP A 55 4.65 -9.83 6.99
CA ASP A 55 5.29 -10.80 6.09
C ASP A 55 6.75 -10.51 5.77
N HIS A 56 7.31 -9.46 6.35
CA HIS A 56 8.74 -9.10 6.22
C HIS A 56 9.24 -9.11 4.76
N VAL A 57 8.38 -8.64 3.85
CA VAL A 57 8.68 -8.33 2.44
C VAL A 57 8.19 -6.93 2.14
N TYR A 58 8.68 -6.33 1.08
CA TYR A 58 8.10 -5.09 0.58
C TYR A 58 7.15 -5.39 -0.57
N VAL A 59 5.90 -4.92 -0.45
CA VAL A 59 4.93 -4.96 -1.55
C VAL A 59 4.22 -3.61 -1.64
N ARG A 60 4.20 -3.04 -2.83
CA ARG A 60 3.27 -2.00 -3.22
C ARG A 60 2.34 -2.54 -4.30
N THR A 61 1.03 -2.48 -4.06
CA THR A 61 0.06 -2.85 -5.10
C THR A 61 -0.06 -1.75 -6.15
N TYR A 62 -0.72 -2.06 -7.25
CA TYR A 62 -1.42 -1.04 -8.03
C TYR A 62 -2.52 -0.40 -7.17
N GLN A 63 -3.18 0.66 -7.64
CA GLN A 63 -4.45 1.07 -7.05
C GLN A 63 -5.48 -0.05 -7.27
N MET A 64 -6.18 -0.43 -6.19
CA MET A 64 -7.06 -1.58 -6.18
C MET A 64 -8.48 -1.16 -5.81
N LYS A 65 -9.47 -1.65 -6.56
CA LYS A 65 -10.88 -1.47 -6.25
C LYS A 65 -11.63 -2.78 -6.47
N GLY A 66 -12.37 -3.24 -5.48
CA GLY A 66 -13.08 -4.53 -5.54
C GLY A 66 -12.17 -5.74 -5.76
N ASP A 67 -10.98 -5.77 -5.16
CA ASP A 67 -9.93 -6.79 -5.35
C ASP A 67 -9.41 -6.88 -6.82
N ALA A 68 -9.59 -5.83 -7.62
CA ALA A 68 -9.08 -5.71 -8.99
C ALA A 68 -8.22 -4.45 -9.14
N VAL A 69 -7.30 -4.49 -10.11
CA VAL A 69 -6.46 -3.33 -10.45
C VAL A 69 -7.30 -2.27 -11.14
N VAL A 70 -7.15 -1.01 -10.72
CA VAL A 70 -7.67 0.15 -11.45
C VAL A 70 -6.77 0.41 -12.65
N GLU A 71 -7.27 0.20 -13.85
CA GLU A 71 -6.45 0.23 -15.08
C GLU A 71 -6.11 1.66 -15.54
N GLU A 72 -7.02 2.61 -15.32
CA GLU A 72 -6.86 3.99 -15.78
C GLU A 72 -6.54 4.93 -14.60
N ILE A 73 -5.27 5.29 -14.45
CA ILE A 73 -4.78 6.25 -13.47
C ILE A 73 -4.21 7.46 -14.21
N ALA A 74 -4.67 8.65 -13.85
CA ALA A 74 -4.06 9.90 -14.30
C ALA A 74 -2.79 10.17 -13.48
N TYR A 75 -1.74 10.63 -14.13
CA TYR A 75 -0.51 11.05 -13.48
C TYR A 75 -0.18 12.49 -13.83
N ASP A 76 0.35 13.22 -12.87
CA ASP A 76 0.88 14.56 -13.10
C ASP A 76 2.28 14.54 -13.74
N GLU A 77 2.86 15.72 -13.98
CA GLU A 77 4.21 15.85 -14.56
C GLU A 77 5.32 15.29 -13.64
N ALA A 78 5.09 15.21 -12.35
CA ALA A 78 6.01 14.65 -11.37
C ALA A 78 5.87 13.13 -11.23
N GLY A 79 4.84 12.53 -11.84
CA GLY A 79 4.54 11.10 -11.76
C GLY A 79 3.68 10.72 -10.55
N ALA A 80 3.07 11.67 -9.86
CA ALA A 80 2.11 11.39 -8.81
C ALA A 80 0.75 10.99 -9.41
N ALA A 81 0.10 10.00 -8.82
CA ALA A 81 -1.24 9.60 -9.19
C ALA A 81 -2.25 10.68 -8.76
N VAL A 82 -3.06 11.17 -9.70
CA VAL A 82 -4.02 12.26 -9.47
C VAL A 82 -5.39 11.70 -9.22
N ASP A 83 -5.96 11.97 -8.04
CA ASP A 83 -7.27 11.49 -7.58
C ASP A 83 -7.56 10.03 -7.97
N PRO A 84 -6.63 9.09 -7.70
CA PRO A 84 -6.85 7.71 -8.11
C PRO A 84 -8.03 7.10 -7.36
N GLU A 85 -8.86 6.36 -8.07
CA GLU A 85 -9.88 5.53 -7.43
C GLU A 85 -9.25 4.35 -6.68
N GLY A 86 -9.97 3.85 -5.66
CA GLY A 86 -9.59 2.67 -4.90
C GLY A 86 -8.50 2.91 -3.86
N THR A 87 -7.98 1.83 -3.31
CA THR A 87 -7.02 1.83 -2.21
C THR A 87 -5.64 1.38 -2.68
N LEU A 88 -4.59 2.08 -2.26
CA LEU A 88 -3.21 1.63 -2.34
C LEU A 88 -2.89 0.75 -1.13
N TYR A 89 -2.35 -0.44 -1.36
CA TYR A 89 -1.91 -1.33 -0.28
C TYR A 89 -0.39 -1.40 -0.24
N LEU A 90 0.18 -1.08 0.93
CA LEU A 90 1.63 -1.08 1.16
C LEU A 90 1.98 -2.05 2.28
N THR A 91 2.73 -3.10 1.97
CA THR A 91 3.29 -4.02 2.95
C THR A 91 4.74 -3.65 3.20
N GLY A 92 5.03 -3.21 4.42
CA GLY A 92 6.40 -2.86 4.84
C GLY A 92 7.20 -4.09 5.24
N ASN A 93 8.47 -4.10 4.86
CA ASN A 93 9.43 -5.09 5.29
C ASN A 93 9.80 -4.91 6.78
N SER A 94 10.58 -5.84 7.33
CA SER A 94 11.14 -5.69 8.68
C SER A 94 12.03 -4.44 8.78
N ALA A 95 11.82 -3.64 9.82
CA ALA A 95 12.66 -2.49 10.14
C ALA A 95 13.91 -2.87 10.96
N SER A 96 14.01 -4.15 11.38
CA SER A 96 15.14 -4.70 12.10
C SER A 96 15.61 -6.00 11.45
N ASP A 97 16.83 -6.38 11.66
CA ASP A 97 17.41 -7.63 11.13
C ASP A 97 16.95 -8.84 11.96
N SER A 98 15.63 -9.12 11.94
CA SER A 98 15.05 -10.18 12.76
C SER A 98 14.80 -11.46 11.97
N LYS A 99 14.12 -11.37 10.83
CA LYS A 99 13.66 -12.51 10.05
C LYS A 99 13.14 -12.00 8.71
N TYR A 100 13.37 -12.76 7.66
CA TYR A 100 12.84 -12.50 6.32
C TYR A 100 12.13 -13.75 5.83
N TYR A 101 10.99 -13.56 5.13
CA TYR A 101 10.27 -14.67 4.53
C TYR A 101 10.61 -14.78 3.05
N ASP A 102 10.61 -15.98 2.54
CA ASP A 102 10.79 -16.24 1.11
C ASP A 102 9.60 -15.70 0.32
N MET A 103 9.87 -15.21 -0.87
CA MET A 103 8.81 -14.84 -1.80
C MET A 103 8.17 -16.08 -2.40
N GLN A 104 6.86 -16.05 -2.54
CA GLN A 104 6.11 -17.05 -3.28
C GLN A 104 6.38 -16.96 -4.79
N ASP A 105 5.88 -17.94 -5.55
CA ASP A 105 5.86 -17.85 -7.01
C ASP A 105 5.09 -16.60 -7.46
N SER A 106 5.57 -15.91 -8.49
CA SER A 106 5.00 -14.64 -8.95
C SER A 106 3.51 -14.71 -9.28
N SER A 107 3.02 -15.87 -9.71
CA SER A 107 1.59 -16.10 -9.95
C SER A 107 0.68 -15.86 -8.74
N VAL A 108 1.27 -15.79 -7.52
CA VAL A 108 0.53 -15.48 -6.29
C VAL A 108 0.17 -14.01 -6.22
N TYR A 109 1.09 -13.14 -6.63
CA TYR A 109 1.01 -11.70 -6.36
C TYR A 109 1.06 -10.82 -7.62
N GLU A 110 1.45 -11.34 -8.80
CA GLU A 110 1.55 -10.53 -10.04
C GLU A 110 0.24 -9.84 -10.44
N ARG A 111 -0.90 -10.39 -10.04
CA ARG A 111 -2.21 -9.80 -10.34
C ARG A 111 -2.51 -8.50 -9.58
N TYR A 112 -1.76 -8.19 -8.52
CA TYR A 112 -1.98 -6.99 -7.70
C TYR A 112 -0.72 -6.19 -7.38
N ALA A 113 0.46 -6.80 -7.42
CA ALA A 113 1.69 -6.15 -7.02
C ALA A 113 2.30 -5.34 -8.17
N ALA A 114 2.41 -4.04 -8.00
CA ALA A 114 3.19 -3.17 -8.88
C ALA A 114 4.69 -3.29 -8.57
N VAL A 115 5.03 -3.46 -7.27
CA VAL A 115 6.38 -3.73 -6.78
C VAL A 115 6.30 -4.82 -5.73
N ALA A 116 7.15 -5.83 -5.83
CA ALA A 116 7.29 -6.89 -4.83
C ALA A 116 8.77 -7.25 -4.69
N LEU A 117 9.34 -7.07 -3.49
CA LEU A 117 10.78 -7.22 -3.23
C LEU A 117 11.02 -7.94 -1.91
N GLN A 118 11.95 -8.90 -1.93
CA GLN A 118 12.63 -9.37 -0.73
C GLN A 118 14.08 -8.90 -0.78
N LEU A 119 14.44 -8.03 0.14
CA LEU A 119 15.77 -7.41 0.17
C LEU A 119 16.72 -8.09 1.14
N GLU A 120 16.19 -8.91 2.06
CA GLU A 120 16.96 -9.54 3.15
C GLU A 120 17.78 -8.53 3.98
N GLU A 121 17.28 -7.32 4.06
CA GLU A 121 17.86 -6.23 4.84
C GLU A 121 16.77 -5.32 5.40
N PRO A 122 17.00 -4.63 6.53
CA PRO A 122 16.02 -3.74 7.13
C PRO A 122 15.67 -2.56 6.24
N THR A 123 14.37 -2.25 6.17
CA THR A 123 13.86 -1.04 5.50
C THR A 123 12.90 -0.30 6.40
N PHE A 124 12.73 0.99 6.14
CA PHE A 124 11.68 1.80 6.76
C PHE A 124 10.99 2.66 5.70
N MET A 125 9.75 3.00 5.97
CA MET A 125 8.97 3.86 5.10
C MET A 125 8.74 5.21 5.77
N ASN A 126 9.03 6.29 5.03
CA ASN A 126 8.59 7.64 5.37
C ASN A 126 7.27 7.91 4.67
N VAL A 127 6.30 8.44 5.40
CA VAL A 127 5.03 8.91 4.86
C VAL A 127 4.96 10.41 5.09
N GLU A 128 4.97 11.16 4.00
CA GLU A 128 4.76 12.60 4.02
C GLU A 128 3.31 12.90 3.66
N VAL A 129 2.66 13.68 4.50
CA VAL A 129 1.26 14.07 4.34
C VAL A 129 1.18 15.58 4.30
N THR A 130 0.61 16.11 3.22
CA THR A 130 0.25 17.53 3.10
C THR A 130 -1.27 17.67 3.02
N ASP A 131 -1.78 18.86 2.81
CA ASP A 131 -3.23 19.08 2.67
C ASP A 131 -3.80 18.36 1.44
N ASP A 132 -2.98 18.21 0.39
CA ASP A 132 -3.37 17.73 -0.92
C ASP A 132 -2.58 16.48 -1.40
N SER A 133 -1.62 16.00 -0.64
CA SER A 133 -0.79 14.88 -1.11
C SER A 133 -0.39 13.88 -0.03
N LEU A 134 -0.16 12.65 -0.49
CA LEU A 134 0.46 11.56 0.26
C LEU A 134 1.69 11.09 -0.53
N THR A 135 2.86 11.10 0.10
CA THR A 135 4.09 10.56 -0.51
C THR A 135 4.67 9.47 0.38
N PHE A 136 4.88 8.30 -0.20
CA PHE A 136 5.46 7.13 0.45
C PHE A 136 6.84 6.90 -0.13
N THR A 137 7.87 6.93 0.71
CA THR A 137 9.24 6.62 0.29
C THR A 137 9.83 5.57 1.22
N THR A 138 10.17 4.43 0.65
CA THR A 138 10.81 3.33 1.38
C THR A 138 12.31 3.38 1.18
N TYR A 139 13.05 3.27 2.28
CA TYR A 139 14.50 3.36 2.33
C TYR A 139 15.10 2.10 2.92
N LYS A 140 16.30 1.75 2.48
CA LYS A 140 17.18 0.83 3.22
C LYS A 140 17.67 1.51 4.48
N THR A 141 17.66 0.78 5.61
CA THR A 141 18.11 1.34 6.88
C THR A 141 19.63 1.59 6.89
N ALA A 142 20.39 0.77 6.16
CA ALA A 142 21.85 0.79 6.20
C ALA A 142 22.48 2.05 5.58
N ASP A 143 21.93 2.54 4.48
CA ASP A 143 22.54 3.62 3.68
C ASP A 143 21.54 4.69 3.21
N GLN A 144 20.28 4.53 3.58
CA GLN A 144 19.17 5.41 3.19
C GLN A 144 18.94 5.50 1.66
N SER A 145 19.41 4.51 0.92
CA SER A 145 19.06 4.41 -0.50
C SER A 145 17.57 4.13 -0.66
N VAL A 146 16.96 4.74 -1.67
CA VAL A 146 15.53 4.57 -1.97
C VAL A 146 15.29 3.20 -2.57
N VAL A 147 14.33 2.47 -2.02
CA VAL A 147 13.84 1.17 -2.51
C VAL A 147 12.70 1.38 -3.49
N ASP A 148 11.73 2.21 -3.10
CA ASP A 148 10.55 2.55 -3.90
C ASP A 148 9.97 3.87 -3.43
N ALA A 149 9.28 4.57 -4.32
CA ALA A 149 8.55 5.79 -4.00
C ALA A 149 7.24 5.85 -4.80
N TYR A 150 6.19 6.36 -4.17
CA TYR A 150 4.89 6.56 -4.80
C TYR A 150 4.18 7.75 -4.17
N SER A 151 3.48 8.53 -4.98
CA SER A 151 2.74 9.70 -4.51
C SER A 151 1.32 9.70 -5.05
N ILE A 152 0.40 10.18 -4.21
CA ILE A 152 -0.99 10.46 -4.54
C ILE A 152 -1.22 11.95 -4.32
N VAL A 153 -1.86 12.60 -5.28
CA VAL A 153 -2.27 14.01 -5.18
C VAL A 153 -3.79 14.10 -5.29
N LYS A 154 -4.41 14.84 -4.38
CA LYS A 154 -5.82 15.20 -4.43
C LYS A 154 -5.95 16.57 -5.08
N VAL A 155 -6.76 16.67 -6.10
CA VAL A 155 -7.03 17.96 -6.75
C VAL A 155 -8.39 18.45 -6.26
N ASP A 156 -8.42 19.64 -5.63
CA ASP A 156 -9.68 20.28 -5.31
C ASP A 156 -10.52 20.40 -6.58
N SER A 157 -11.58 19.63 -6.67
CA SER A 157 -12.63 19.84 -7.67
C SER A 157 -13.41 21.09 -7.25
N GLY A 158 -12.77 22.27 -7.39
CA GLY A 158 -13.35 23.53 -6.97
C GLY A 158 -14.77 23.67 -7.49
N GLU A 159 -15.73 23.55 -6.60
CA GLU A 159 -17.10 24.04 -6.79
C GLU A 159 -17.17 25.55 -6.64
#